data_7d1bc74edbe046cf6e43d28c00bcb70d
#
_entry.id   7d1bc74edbe046cf6e43d28c00bcb70d
#
_cell.length_a   1.000
_cell.length_b   1.000
_cell.length_c   1.000
_cell.angle_alpha   90.00
_cell.angle_beta   90.00
_cell.angle_gamma   90.00
#
_symmetry.space_group_name_H-M   'P 1'
#
loop_
_entity.id
_entity.type
_entity.pdbx_description
1 polymer ?
#
loop_
_entity_poly.entity_id
_entity_poly.type
_entity_poly.pdbx_seq_one_letter_code
_entity_poly.pdbx_strand_id
1 'polypeptide(L)'
;VRYRQTVYLERGYKSKEVCGPEQHRNKYTGGIKMVCVGIDVAKDKHDCCILDSDGMVRADCFTIPNNMDGFKQLLQTLRNCTKKSDKIKVGLEATGHYSYNILGFLLDNGLPTYVINPLHTNLYRKSLSLRKTKTDRVDARTIATMLLSDVDLKSYTDIAYHNEELKSLTRYRFDKVQECAKLKQSVSRLATILFPELEGLVSSIHGTSIYALLSEYPGAKQI
;
A
#
# COMPACT_ATOMS: atom_id res chain seq x y z
N VAL A 1 -9.00 22.81 42.14
CA VAL A 1 -8.10 22.45 41.04
C VAL A 1 -6.69 22.49 41.60
N ARG A 2 -6.10 21.32 41.90
CA ARG A 2 -4.75 21.20 42.47
C ARG A 2 -3.76 20.86 41.38
N TYR A 3 -2.83 21.75 41.12
CA TYR A 3 -1.61 21.47 40.36
C TYR A 3 -0.63 20.67 41.21
N ARG A 4 -0.19 19.47 40.70
CA ARG A 4 0.97 18.76 41.24
C ARG A 4 2.22 19.20 40.47
N GLN A 5 3.14 19.86 41.16
CA GLN A 5 4.50 20.08 40.70
C GLN A 5 5.27 18.76 40.79
N THR A 6 5.87 18.34 39.68
CA THR A 6 6.81 17.20 39.66
C THR A 6 8.23 17.75 39.74
N VAL A 7 8.91 17.38 40.84
CA VAL A 7 10.30 17.74 41.13
C VAL A 7 11.23 16.94 40.25
N TYR A 8 12.07 17.61 39.45
CA TYR A 8 13.19 16.99 38.71
C TYR A 8 14.35 16.76 39.68
N LEU A 9 14.73 15.48 39.88
CA LEU A 9 15.96 15.10 40.57
C LEU A 9 17.08 15.03 39.54
N GLU A 10 18.05 15.90 39.65
CA GLU A 10 19.32 15.88 38.98
C GLU A 10 20.12 14.63 39.39
N ARG A 11 20.45 13.75 38.48
CA ARG A 11 21.45 12.68 38.66
C ARG A 11 22.71 13.02 37.86
N GLY A 12 23.79 13.25 38.61
CA GLY A 12 25.12 13.58 38.08
C GLY A 12 25.66 12.54 37.14
N TYR A 13 26.13 13.01 35.99
CA TYR A 13 26.91 12.27 35.02
C TYR A 13 28.34 12.07 35.54
N LYS A 14 28.72 10.83 35.86
CA LYS A 14 30.14 10.42 35.95
C LYS A 14 30.63 10.12 34.54
N SER A 15 31.63 10.87 34.11
CA SER A 15 32.40 10.60 32.89
C SER A 15 33.06 9.21 32.96
N LYS A 16 32.70 8.32 32.03
CA LYS A 16 33.40 7.07 31.77
C LYS A 16 34.33 7.26 30.58
N GLU A 17 35.58 6.88 30.79
CA GLU A 17 36.67 6.88 29.86
C GLU A 17 36.33 6.20 28.54
N VAL A 18 36.79 6.80 27.43
CA VAL A 18 36.69 6.27 26.07
C VAL A 18 37.70 5.16 25.93
N CYS A 19 37.25 3.90 25.99
CA CYS A 19 38.04 2.75 25.61
C CYS A 19 37.84 2.52 24.11
N GLY A 20 38.96 2.36 23.39
CA GLY A 20 38.99 2.22 21.94
C GLY A 20 38.23 0.98 21.41
N PRO A 21 38.05 0.83 20.09
CA PRO A 21 37.21 -0.22 19.52
C PRO A 21 37.89 -1.58 19.63
N GLU A 22 37.51 -2.37 20.61
CA GLU A 22 37.81 -3.79 20.63
C GLU A 22 36.95 -4.47 19.55
N GLN A 23 37.64 -5.09 18.61
CA GLN A 23 37.07 -5.97 17.60
C GLN A 23 36.47 -7.21 18.27
N HIS A 24 35.20 -7.15 18.67
CA HIS A 24 34.46 -8.35 19.07
C HIS A 24 34.16 -9.19 17.82
N ARG A 25 35.07 -10.16 17.56
CA ARG A 25 34.75 -11.36 16.77
C ARG A 25 33.59 -12.10 17.45
N ASN A 26 32.38 -11.80 17.04
CA ASN A 26 31.19 -12.48 17.51
C ASN A 26 31.17 -13.92 16.96
N LYS A 27 31.44 -14.90 17.83
CA LYS A 27 31.24 -16.33 17.55
C LYS A 27 29.78 -16.56 17.17
N TYR A 28 29.55 -17.04 15.95
CA TYR A 28 28.23 -17.39 15.44
C TYR A 28 27.58 -18.48 16.28
N THR A 29 26.77 -18.14 17.25
CA THR A 29 25.72 -19.01 17.76
C THR A 29 24.60 -18.97 16.75
N GLY A 30 24.17 -20.13 16.24
CA GLY A 30 23.15 -20.27 15.20
C GLY A 30 21.74 -19.89 15.68
N GLY A 31 21.53 -18.60 16.01
CA GLY A 31 20.24 -18.03 16.38
C GLY A 31 19.37 -17.77 15.17
N ILE A 32 18.05 -17.80 15.37
CA ILE A 32 17.03 -17.39 14.41
C ILE A 32 17.33 -15.93 14.03
N LYS A 33 17.65 -15.68 12.76
CA LYS A 33 17.89 -14.31 12.27
C LYS A 33 16.59 -13.71 11.74
N MET A 34 16.41 -12.41 11.97
CA MET A 34 15.35 -11.64 11.32
C MET A 34 15.87 -11.15 9.98
N VAL A 35 15.06 -11.29 8.94
CA VAL A 35 15.32 -10.74 7.60
C VAL A 35 14.20 -9.78 7.26
N CYS A 36 14.55 -8.54 6.95
CA CYS A 36 13.61 -7.48 6.60
C CYS A 36 13.74 -7.13 5.13
N VAL A 37 12.62 -7.17 4.42
CA VAL A 37 12.50 -6.79 3.02
C VAL A 37 11.75 -5.47 2.95
N GLY A 38 12.36 -4.43 2.38
CA GLY A 38 11.69 -3.17 2.09
C GLY A 38 11.38 -3.09 0.61
N ILE A 39 10.16 -2.69 0.29
CA ILE A 39 9.66 -2.56 -1.09
C ILE A 39 9.12 -1.15 -1.28
N ASP A 40 9.76 -0.39 -2.16
CA ASP A 40 9.21 0.86 -2.69
C ASP A 40 8.36 0.54 -3.92
N VAL A 41 7.08 0.93 -3.84
CA VAL A 41 6.06 0.53 -4.81
C VAL A 41 5.83 1.64 -5.83
N ALA A 42 5.98 1.30 -7.12
CA ALA A 42 5.62 2.18 -8.22
C ALA A 42 4.70 1.46 -9.23
N LYS A 43 4.21 2.17 -10.23
CA LYS A 43 3.24 1.68 -11.20
C LYS A 43 3.74 0.47 -11.98
N ASP A 44 4.94 0.59 -12.57
CA ASP A 44 5.45 -0.39 -13.54
C ASP A 44 6.53 -1.31 -12.97
N LYS A 45 7.15 -0.89 -11.87
CA LYS A 45 8.28 -1.59 -11.23
C LYS A 45 8.31 -1.32 -9.73
N HIS A 46 8.96 -2.20 -8.97
CA HIS A 46 9.19 -2.02 -7.54
C HIS A 46 10.68 -2.11 -7.25
N ASP A 47 11.18 -1.25 -6.37
CA ASP A 47 12.54 -1.34 -5.87
C ASP A 47 12.55 -2.07 -4.52
N CYS A 48 13.41 -3.08 -4.40
CA CYS A 48 13.45 -3.98 -3.26
C CYS A 48 14.85 -3.96 -2.61
N CYS A 49 14.90 -4.03 -1.28
CA CYS A 49 16.14 -4.14 -0.52
C CYS A 49 15.97 -5.17 0.60
N ILE A 50 16.96 -6.04 0.81
CA ILE A 50 16.92 -7.09 1.83
C ILE A 50 18.04 -6.86 2.84
N LEU A 51 17.65 -6.68 4.12
CA LEU A 51 18.55 -6.51 5.24
C LEU A 51 18.44 -7.66 6.24
N ASP A 52 19.51 -7.97 6.95
CA ASP A 52 19.45 -8.87 8.11
C ASP A 52 19.21 -8.11 9.42
N SER A 53 19.12 -8.87 10.53
CA SER A 53 18.92 -8.33 11.88
C SER A 53 19.98 -7.33 12.33
N ASP A 54 21.15 -7.37 11.72
CA ASP A 54 22.27 -6.48 12.06
C ASP A 54 22.29 -5.23 11.15
N GLY A 55 21.28 -5.09 10.26
CA GLY A 55 21.19 -4.01 9.27
C GLY A 55 22.13 -4.18 8.08
N MET A 56 22.77 -5.34 7.96
CA MET A 56 23.66 -5.64 6.84
C MET A 56 22.85 -6.04 5.61
N VAL A 57 23.31 -5.56 4.45
CA VAL A 57 22.65 -5.85 3.17
C VAL A 57 22.87 -7.31 2.79
N ARG A 58 21.78 -8.07 2.66
CA ARG A 58 21.79 -9.47 2.17
C ARG A 58 21.62 -9.55 0.65
N ALA A 59 20.79 -8.71 0.08
CA ALA A 59 20.72 -8.42 -1.34
C ALA A 59 20.69 -6.91 -1.52
N ASP A 60 21.60 -6.40 -2.33
CA ASP A 60 21.63 -4.96 -2.68
C ASP A 60 20.33 -4.59 -3.38
N CYS A 61 20.00 -3.29 -3.35
CA CYS A 61 18.73 -2.82 -3.92
C CYS A 61 18.59 -3.23 -5.39
N PHE A 62 17.57 -3.98 -5.69
CA PHE A 62 17.24 -4.49 -7.02
C PHE A 62 15.81 -4.12 -7.41
N THR A 63 15.58 -4.02 -8.69
CA THR A 63 14.28 -3.65 -9.26
C THR A 63 13.60 -4.86 -9.85
N ILE A 64 12.30 -5.00 -9.59
CA ILE A 64 11.45 -6.02 -10.19
C ILE A 64 10.29 -5.37 -10.97
N PRO A 65 9.81 -5.94 -12.09
CA PRO A 65 8.61 -5.47 -12.76
C PRO A 65 7.35 -5.76 -11.92
N ASN A 66 6.32 -4.91 -12.05
CA ASN A 66 5.02 -5.10 -11.38
C ASN A 66 4.19 -6.15 -12.12
N ASN A 67 4.66 -7.39 -12.13
CA ASN A 67 3.99 -8.55 -12.72
C ASN A 67 4.40 -9.83 -11.98
N MET A 68 3.77 -10.96 -12.36
CA MET A 68 4.00 -12.26 -11.73
C MET A 68 5.46 -12.73 -11.81
N ASP A 69 6.17 -12.43 -12.91
CA ASP A 69 7.57 -12.82 -13.06
C ASP A 69 8.49 -12.05 -12.11
N GLY A 70 8.25 -10.73 -11.95
CA GLY A 70 8.95 -9.92 -10.96
C GLY A 70 8.69 -10.39 -9.54
N PHE A 71 7.46 -10.77 -9.21
CA PHE A 71 7.12 -11.27 -7.88
C PHE A 71 7.78 -12.62 -7.59
N LYS A 72 7.85 -13.52 -8.58
CA LYS A 72 8.60 -14.77 -8.47
C LYS A 72 10.10 -14.52 -8.32
N GLN A 73 10.66 -13.54 -9.03
CA GLN A 73 12.06 -13.11 -8.87
C GLN A 73 12.34 -12.65 -7.43
N LEU A 74 11.45 -11.85 -6.83
CA LEU A 74 11.56 -11.44 -5.42
C LEU A 74 11.61 -12.64 -4.50
N LEU A 75 10.67 -13.60 -4.64
CA LEU A 75 10.66 -14.82 -3.82
C LEU A 75 11.93 -15.65 -4.00
N GLN A 76 12.43 -15.78 -5.22
CA GLN A 76 13.66 -16.52 -5.49
C GLN A 76 14.86 -15.85 -4.83
N THR A 77 14.98 -14.53 -4.95
CA THR A 77 16.03 -13.75 -4.30
C THR A 77 15.94 -13.89 -2.77
N LEU A 78 14.74 -13.81 -2.21
CA LEU A 78 14.51 -13.98 -0.78
C LEU A 78 14.93 -15.38 -0.31
N ARG A 79 14.55 -16.44 -1.02
CA ARG A 79 14.96 -17.84 -0.71
C ARG A 79 16.47 -18.02 -0.76
N ASN A 80 17.15 -17.36 -1.68
CA ASN A 80 18.62 -17.42 -1.78
C ASN A 80 19.32 -16.71 -0.62
N CYS A 81 18.68 -15.68 -0.04
CA CYS A 81 19.22 -14.85 1.05
C CYS A 81 18.84 -15.34 2.45
N THR A 82 17.88 -16.29 2.57
CA THR A 82 17.31 -16.73 3.86
C THR A 82 17.52 -18.22 4.10
N LYS A 83 17.60 -18.60 5.37
CA LYS A 83 17.55 -20.00 5.81
C LYS A 83 16.13 -20.35 6.26
N LYS A 84 15.79 -21.65 6.29
CA LYS A 84 14.47 -22.12 6.78
C LYS A 84 14.12 -21.67 8.21
N SER A 85 15.14 -21.39 9.03
CA SER A 85 14.98 -20.94 10.42
C SER A 85 14.77 -19.43 10.55
N ASP A 86 15.03 -18.65 9.52
CA ASP A 86 14.97 -17.19 9.60
C ASP A 86 13.52 -16.70 9.60
N LYS A 87 13.27 -15.67 10.42
CA LYS A 87 11.99 -14.96 10.42
C LYS A 87 12.04 -13.84 9.39
N ILE A 88 11.02 -13.75 8.54
CA ILE A 88 10.94 -12.77 7.49
C ILE A 88 9.89 -11.72 7.85
N LYS A 89 10.18 -10.44 7.63
CA LYS A 89 9.23 -9.34 7.62
C LYS A 89 9.33 -8.62 6.29
N VAL A 90 8.20 -8.37 5.64
CA VAL A 90 8.16 -7.61 4.38
C VAL A 90 7.42 -6.30 4.61
N GLY A 91 8.04 -5.16 4.32
CA GLY A 91 7.40 -3.85 4.39
C GLY A 91 7.23 -3.26 3.01
N LEU A 92 6.10 -2.65 2.77
CA LEU A 92 5.83 -1.88 1.57
C LEU A 92 5.12 -0.57 1.90
N GLU A 93 5.38 0.46 1.09
CA GLU A 93 4.70 1.74 1.23
C GLU A 93 3.31 1.70 0.61
N ALA A 94 2.31 2.27 1.31
CA ALA A 94 0.93 2.36 0.82
C ALA A 94 0.80 3.40 -0.29
N THR A 95 1.20 3.08 -1.51
CA THR A 95 1.12 3.96 -2.69
C THR A 95 -0.15 3.71 -3.51
N GLY A 96 -1.31 3.82 -2.87
CA GLY A 96 -2.61 3.63 -3.51
C GLY A 96 -2.80 2.23 -4.10
N HIS A 97 -3.43 2.13 -5.27
CA HIS A 97 -3.80 0.84 -5.88
C HIS A 97 -2.61 0.04 -6.47
N TYR A 98 -1.45 0.65 -6.66
CA TYR A 98 -0.28 -0.05 -7.22
C TYR A 98 0.31 -1.10 -6.29
N SER A 99 0.08 -0.97 -4.98
CA SER A 99 0.57 -1.94 -3.99
C SER A 99 -0.25 -3.22 -3.90
N TYR A 100 -1.50 -3.23 -4.38
CA TYR A 100 -2.41 -4.37 -4.16
C TYR A 100 -1.94 -5.66 -4.83
N ASN A 101 -1.37 -5.58 -6.03
CA ASN A 101 -0.91 -6.78 -6.75
C ASN A 101 0.19 -7.51 -5.98
N ILE A 102 1.24 -6.79 -5.60
CA ILE A 102 2.35 -7.38 -4.83
C ILE A 102 1.92 -7.75 -3.41
N LEU A 103 1.04 -6.96 -2.77
CA LEU A 103 0.52 -7.25 -1.44
C LEU A 103 -0.24 -8.59 -1.42
N GLY A 104 -1.19 -8.79 -2.35
CA GLY A 104 -1.92 -10.05 -2.48
C GLY A 104 -0.97 -11.22 -2.69
N PHE A 105 -0.01 -11.09 -3.61
CA PHE A 105 0.99 -12.12 -3.85
C PHE A 105 1.82 -12.48 -2.60
N LEU A 106 2.23 -11.50 -1.80
CA LEU A 106 2.99 -11.73 -0.57
C LEU A 106 2.15 -12.45 0.50
N LEU A 107 0.88 -12.07 0.66
CA LEU A 107 -0.06 -12.71 1.57
C LEU A 107 -0.34 -14.15 1.15
N ASP A 108 -0.61 -14.41 -0.13
CA ASP A 108 -0.83 -15.76 -0.69
C ASP A 108 0.38 -16.69 -0.46
N ASN A 109 1.58 -16.13 -0.39
CA ASN A 109 2.80 -16.88 -0.07
C ASN A 109 3.10 -16.95 1.44
N GLY A 110 2.18 -16.51 2.31
CA GLY A 110 2.31 -16.58 3.76
C GLY A 110 3.40 -15.69 4.35
N LEU A 111 3.81 -14.62 3.65
CA LEU A 111 4.84 -13.71 4.12
C LEU A 111 4.23 -12.64 5.02
N PRO A 112 4.71 -12.49 6.28
CA PRO A 112 4.29 -11.40 7.18
C PRO A 112 4.57 -10.05 6.54
N THR A 113 3.51 -9.36 6.10
CA THR A 113 3.59 -8.12 5.33
C THR A 113 3.09 -6.94 6.14
N TYR A 114 3.80 -5.82 6.09
CA TYR A 114 3.54 -4.59 6.79
C TYR A 114 3.32 -3.45 5.78
N VAL A 115 2.13 -2.88 5.77
CA VAL A 115 1.82 -1.73 4.91
C VAL A 115 2.06 -0.46 5.70
N ILE A 116 3.00 0.35 5.24
CA ILE A 116 3.50 1.54 5.94
C ILE A 116 2.91 2.79 5.29
N ASN A 117 2.40 3.70 6.12
CA ASN A 117 1.92 4.98 5.62
C ASN A 117 3.10 5.83 5.11
N PRO A 118 3.01 6.42 3.90
CA PRO A 118 4.03 7.31 3.32
C PRO A 118 4.48 8.45 4.24
N LEU A 119 3.60 8.95 5.10
CA LEU A 119 3.97 9.96 6.09
C LEU A 119 4.99 9.43 7.10
N HIS A 120 4.84 8.18 7.57
CA HIS A 120 5.78 7.56 8.51
C HIS A 120 7.14 7.31 7.85
N THR A 121 7.15 6.81 6.61
CA THR A 121 8.39 6.61 5.85
C THR A 121 9.13 7.93 5.66
N ASN A 122 8.42 9.00 5.32
CA ASN A 122 9.00 10.32 5.14
C ASN A 122 9.55 10.92 6.44
N LEU A 123 8.82 10.79 7.56
CA LEU A 123 9.29 11.23 8.88
C LEU A 123 10.53 10.45 9.33
N TYR A 124 10.51 9.13 9.17
CA TYR A 124 11.64 8.27 9.51
C TYR A 124 12.87 8.61 8.69
N ARG A 125 12.74 8.81 7.37
CA ARG A 125 13.82 9.25 6.49
C ARG A 125 14.41 10.60 6.94
N LYS A 126 13.59 11.57 7.32
CA LYS A 126 14.03 12.86 7.84
C LYS A 126 14.80 12.72 9.17
N SER A 127 14.48 11.75 10.00
CA SER A 127 15.19 11.48 11.25
C SER A 127 16.57 10.86 11.02
N LEU A 128 16.74 10.07 9.94
CA LEU A 128 18.02 9.43 9.61
C LEU A 128 19.02 10.36 8.93
N SER A 129 18.56 11.34 8.15
CA SER A 129 19.45 12.23 7.40
C SER A 129 18.80 13.58 7.09
N LEU A 130 19.56 14.65 7.31
CA LEU A 130 19.22 16.01 6.88
C LEU A 130 19.41 16.21 5.35
N ARG A 131 20.03 15.26 4.66
CA ARG A 131 20.26 15.35 3.20
C ARG A 131 18.99 14.97 2.44
N LYS A 132 18.59 15.82 1.49
CA LYS A 132 17.39 15.65 0.64
C LYS A 132 17.60 14.68 -0.55
N THR A 133 18.52 13.74 -0.49
CA THR A 133 18.71 12.77 -1.58
C THR A 133 17.56 11.75 -1.56
N LYS A 134 16.61 11.92 -2.48
CA LYS A 134 15.52 10.99 -2.73
C LYS A 134 15.89 10.12 -3.94
N THR A 135 16.06 8.81 -3.73
CA THR A 135 16.16 7.82 -4.79
C THR A 135 15.34 6.61 -4.35
N ASP A 136 14.68 5.95 -5.28
CA ASP A 136 13.81 4.79 -5.02
C ASP A 136 14.54 3.69 -4.23
N ARG A 137 15.84 3.49 -4.50
CA ARG A 137 16.72 2.57 -3.75
C ARG A 137 16.89 2.96 -2.28
N VAL A 138 16.98 4.27 -2.00
CA VAL A 138 17.06 4.79 -0.62
C VAL A 138 15.73 4.55 0.09
N ASP A 139 14.61 4.69 -0.61
CA ASP A 139 13.28 4.53 -0.03
C ASP A 139 13.01 3.04 0.31
N ALA A 140 13.34 2.09 -0.56
CA ALA A 140 13.26 0.65 -0.25
C ALA A 140 14.14 0.25 0.95
N ARG A 141 15.38 0.76 1.02
CA ARG A 141 16.27 0.53 2.16
C ARG A 141 15.73 1.15 3.44
N THR A 142 15.17 2.34 3.37
CA THR A 142 14.54 3.02 4.52
C THR A 142 13.39 2.19 5.10
N ILE A 143 12.52 1.63 4.23
CA ILE A 143 11.43 0.73 4.63
C ILE A 143 11.98 -0.51 5.35
N ALA A 144 13.02 -1.16 4.78
CA ALA A 144 13.65 -2.32 5.41
C ALA A 144 14.24 -1.97 6.79
N THR A 145 14.87 -0.80 6.92
CA THR A 145 15.45 -0.32 8.18
C THR A 145 14.38 -0.01 9.23
N MET A 146 13.22 0.56 8.81
CA MET A 146 12.07 0.77 9.70
C MET A 146 11.56 -0.54 10.31
N LEU A 147 11.53 -1.63 9.53
CA LEU A 147 11.12 -2.94 10.03
C LEU A 147 12.07 -3.51 11.09
N LEU A 148 13.35 -3.11 11.07
CA LEU A 148 14.35 -3.51 12.06
C LEU A 148 14.25 -2.70 13.36
N SER A 149 13.79 -1.45 13.30
CA SER A 149 13.80 -0.52 14.44
C SER A 149 12.65 -0.70 15.41
N ASP A 150 11.96 -1.86 15.39
CA ASP A 150 10.90 -2.25 16.34
C ASP A 150 9.79 -1.18 16.53
N VAL A 151 9.51 -0.41 15.48
CA VAL A 151 8.33 0.45 15.42
C VAL A 151 7.12 -0.48 15.54
N ASP A 152 6.15 -0.12 16.37
CA ASP A 152 4.92 -0.90 16.60
C ASP A 152 4.06 -0.96 15.33
N LEU A 153 4.53 -1.74 14.36
CA LEU A 153 3.89 -1.95 13.07
C LEU A 153 3.01 -3.20 13.17
N LYS A 154 1.74 -3.04 12.84
CA LYS A 154 0.81 -4.17 12.73
C LYS A 154 0.97 -4.82 11.36
N SER A 155 1.11 -6.16 11.34
CA SER A 155 1.10 -6.92 10.10
C SER A 155 -0.26 -6.78 9.39
N TYR A 156 -0.21 -6.66 8.08
CA TYR A 156 -1.41 -6.63 7.26
C TYR A 156 -2.02 -8.04 7.20
N THR A 157 -3.33 -8.15 7.31
CA THR A 157 -4.04 -9.42 7.34
C THR A 157 -4.85 -9.62 6.07
N ASP A 158 -5.13 -10.89 5.70
CA ASP A 158 -6.00 -11.21 4.57
C ASP A 158 -7.38 -10.56 4.71
N ILE A 159 -7.93 -10.49 5.92
CA ILE A 159 -9.20 -9.82 6.19
C ILE A 159 -9.12 -8.33 5.83
N ALA A 160 -8.00 -7.66 6.16
CA ALA A 160 -7.82 -6.26 5.81
C ALA A 160 -7.71 -6.08 4.29
N TYR A 161 -7.06 -7.01 3.58
CA TYR A 161 -6.95 -7.01 2.12
C TYR A 161 -8.33 -7.15 1.47
N HIS A 162 -9.12 -8.13 1.85
CA HIS A 162 -10.48 -8.33 1.33
C HIS A 162 -11.43 -7.17 1.66
N ASN A 163 -11.28 -6.55 2.83
CA ASN A 163 -12.05 -5.35 3.17
C ASN A 163 -11.75 -4.16 2.23
N GLU A 164 -10.50 -3.97 1.81
CA GLU A 164 -10.15 -2.93 0.84
C GLU A 164 -10.67 -3.25 -0.57
N GLU A 165 -10.65 -4.51 -0.99
CA GLU A 165 -11.29 -4.95 -2.23
C GLU A 165 -12.79 -4.65 -2.21
N LEU A 166 -13.49 -5.02 -1.13
CA LEU A 166 -14.91 -4.77 -0.97
C LEU A 166 -15.24 -3.27 -0.99
N LYS A 167 -14.45 -2.45 -0.31
CA LYS A 167 -14.58 -0.99 -0.37
C LYS A 167 -14.42 -0.45 -1.80
N SER A 168 -13.45 -0.95 -2.55
CA SER A 168 -13.20 -0.56 -3.93
C SER A 168 -14.39 -0.89 -4.84
N LEU A 169 -14.92 -2.10 -4.73
CA LEU A 169 -16.11 -2.53 -5.46
C LEU A 169 -17.36 -1.72 -5.09
N THR A 170 -17.51 -1.41 -3.81
CA THR A 170 -18.66 -0.61 -3.32
C THR A 170 -18.61 0.82 -3.87
N ARG A 171 -17.43 1.44 -3.88
CA ARG A 171 -17.23 2.77 -4.48
C ARG A 171 -17.50 2.73 -5.98
N TYR A 172 -16.95 1.75 -6.69
CA TYR A 172 -17.21 1.58 -8.12
C TYR A 172 -18.69 1.44 -8.44
N ARG A 173 -19.42 0.59 -7.66
CA ARG A 173 -20.88 0.47 -7.79
C ARG A 173 -21.58 1.80 -7.56
N PHE A 174 -21.19 2.55 -6.53
CA PHE A 174 -21.76 3.87 -6.25
C PHE A 174 -21.57 4.83 -7.42
N ASP A 175 -20.37 4.92 -7.97
CA ASP A 175 -20.05 5.79 -9.11
C ASP A 175 -20.91 5.41 -10.34
N LYS A 176 -21.04 4.09 -10.63
CA LYS A 176 -21.87 3.64 -11.74
C LYS A 176 -23.37 3.93 -11.55
N VAL A 177 -23.87 3.85 -10.33
CA VAL A 177 -25.25 4.27 -10.02
C VAL A 177 -25.44 5.79 -10.27
N GLN A 178 -24.48 6.61 -9.86
CA GLN A 178 -24.52 8.04 -10.09
C GLN A 178 -24.43 8.40 -11.59
N GLU A 179 -23.57 7.74 -12.35
CA GLU A 179 -23.48 7.91 -13.81
C GLU A 179 -24.81 7.54 -14.47
N CYS A 180 -25.41 6.41 -14.10
CA CYS A 180 -26.72 5.97 -14.61
C CYS A 180 -27.82 6.98 -14.29
N ALA A 181 -27.83 7.54 -13.08
CA ALA A 181 -28.81 8.58 -12.71
C ALA A 181 -28.68 9.85 -13.58
N LYS A 182 -27.44 10.30 -13.83
CA LYS A 182 -27.18 11.44 -14.73
C LYS A 182 -27.64 11.19 -16.17
N LEU A 183 -27.39 9.98 -16.68
CA LEU A 183 -27.83 9.59 -18.02
C LEU A 183 -29.37 9.55 -18.10
N LYS A 184 -30.06 8.99 -17.10
CA LYS A 184 -31.51 9.01 -17.02
C LYS A 184 -32.08 10.43 -17.03
N GLN A 185 -31.51 11.33 -16.24
CA GLN A 185 -31.91 12.75 -16.26
C GLN A 185 -31.74 13.39 -17.64
N SER A 186 -30.63 13.06 -18.34
CA SER A 186 -30.41 13.57 -19.70
C SER A 186 -31.42 13.04 -20.70
N VAL A 187 -31.76 11.74 -20.61
CA VAL A 187 -32.82 11.13 -21.46
C VAL A 187 -34.16 11.76 -21.17
N SER A 188 -34.55 11.95 -19.88
CA SER A 188 -35.80 12.62 -19.53
C SER A 188 -35.89 14.04 -20.15
N ARG A 189 -34.83 14.82 -20.01
CA ARG A 189 -34.76 16.15 -20.58
C ARG A 189 -34.92 16.17 -22.12
N LEU A 190 -34.23 15.22 -22.80
CA LEU A 190 -34.36 15.10 -24.26
C LEU A 190 -35.76 14.65 -24.68
N ALA A 191 -36.34 13.69 -23.96
CA ALA A 191 -37.71 13.23 -24.21
C ALA A 191 -38.71 14.36 -24.07
N THR A 192 -38.62 15.18 -23.01
CA THR A 192 -39.49 16.36 -22.83
C THR A 192 -39.37 17.37 -23.98
N ILE A 193 -38.21 17.50 -24.63
CA ILE A 193 -38.00 18.42 -25.76
C ILE A 193 -38.50 17.85 -27.09
N LEU A 194 -38.18 16.57 -27.34
CA LEU A 194 -38.39 15.92 -28.64
C LEU A 194 -39.73 15.22 -28.75
N PHE A 195 -40.27 14.74 -27.63
CA PHE A 195 -41.51 13.95 -27.54
C PHE A 195 -42.21 14.21 -26.20
N PRO A 196 -42.76 15.43 -25.97
CA PRO A 196 -43.35 15.83 -24.68
C PRO A 196 -44.54 14.97 -24.23
N GLU A 197 -45.30 14.42 -25.16
CA GLU A 197 -46.46 13.58 -24.86
C GLU A 197 -46.09 12.18 -24.31
N LEU A 198 -44.87 11.73 -24.57
CA LEU A 198 -44.42 10.38 -24.22
C LEU A 198 -44.53 10.11 -22.72
N GLU A 199 -44.20 11.07 -21.87
CA GLU A 199 -44.23 10.93 -20.42
C GLU A 199 -45.68 10.66 -19.89
N GLY A 200 -46.68 11.21 -20.56
CA GLY A 200 -48.09 10.97 -20.23
C GLY A 200 -48.66 9.63 -20.76
N LEU A 201 -48.01 9.04 -21.75
CA LEU A 201 -48.45 7.79 -22.40
C LEU A 201 -47.87 6.53 -21.76
N VAL A 202 -46.80 6.65 -20.99
CA VAL A 202 -46.06 5.48 -20.45
C VAL A 202 -45.89 5.59 -18.93
N SER A 203 -45.89 4.45 -18.26
CA SER A 203 -45.66 4.41 -16.80
C SER A 203 -44.24 4.84 -16.38
N SER A 204 -43.26 4.70 -17.27
CA SER A 204 -41.89 5.15 -17.07
C SER A 204 -41.19 5.25 -18.41
N ILE A 205 -40.55 6.39 -18.69
CA ILE A 205 -39.72 6.59 -19.87
C ILE A 205 -38.38 5.80 -19.79
N HIS A 206 -38.04 5.25 -18.62
CA HIS A 206 -36.82 4.48 -18.40
C HIS A 206 -37.00 2.97 -18.53
N GLY A 207 -38.09 2.52 -19.13
CA GLY A 207 -38.35 1.09 -19.46
C GLY A 207 -37.52 0.64 -20.67
N THR A 208 -37.13 -0.63 -20.70
CA THR A 208 -36.35 -1.23 -21.81
C THR A 208 -37.05 -1.07 -23.16
N SER A 209 -38.39 -1.30 -23.21
CA SER A 209 -39.21 -1.14 -24.41
C SER A 209 -39.23 0.33 -24.90
N ILE A 210 -39.28 1.28 -23.98
CA ILE A 210 -39.26 2.70 -24.33
C ILE A 210 -37.88 3.11 -24.88
N TYR A 211 -36.78 2.59 -24.32
CA TYR A 211 -35.46 2.82 -24.87
C TYR A 211 -35.31 2.20 -26.28
N ALA A 212 -35.86 1.04 -26.53
CA ALA A 212 -35.91 0.43 -27.85
C ALA A 212 -36.68 1.32 -28.84
N LEU A 213 -37.87 1.79 -28.44
CA LEU A 213 -38.71 2.71 -29.24
C LEU A 213 -37.94 4.02 -29.56
N LEU A 214 -37.36 4.66 -28.57
CA LEU A 214 -36.60 5.91 -28.74
C LEU A 214 -35.29 5.75 -29.53
N SER A 215 -34.73 4.55 -29.58
CA SER A 215 -33.55 4.24 -30.42
C SER A 215 -33.92 4.20 -31.90
N GLU A 216 -35.14 3.80 -32.23
CA GLU A 216 -35.63 3.71 -33.60
C GLU A 216 -36.36 5.01 -34.02
N TYR A 217 -37.15 5.57 -33.10
CA TYR A 217 -37.95 6.80 -33.33
C TYR A 217 -37.68 7.83 -32.23
N PRO A 218 -36.63 8.66 -32.38
CA PRO A 218 -36.18 9.56 -31.31
C PRO A 218 -37.09 10.76 -31.06
N GLY A 219 -38.09 11.02 -31.89
CA GLY A 219 -39.01 12.12 -31.69
C GLY A 219 -40.43 11.84 -32.25
N ALA A 220 -41.43 12.58 -31.76
CA ALA A 220 -42.84 12.42 -32.13
C ALA A 220 -43.13 12.50 -33.62
N LYS A 221 -42.30 13.21 -34.39
CA LYS A 221 -42.48 13.36 -35.86
C LYS A 221 -42.09 12.11 -36.65
N GLN A 222 -41.46 11.13 -36.02
CA GLN A 222 -40.93 9.94 -36.67
C GLN A 222 -41.85 8.72 -36.43
N ILE A 223 -42.82 8.85 -35.54
CA ILE A 223 -43.89 7.90 -35.25
C ILE A 223 -45.14 8.31 -36.07
#